data_5599ffddb038b02fa96bfcbf92960b7f
#
_entry.id   5599ffddb038b02fa96bfcbf92960b7f
#
_cell.length_a   1.000
_cell.length_b   1.000
_cell.length_c   1.000
_cell.angle_alpha   90.00
_cell.angle_beta   90.00
_cell.angle_gamma   90.00
#
_symmetry.space_group_name_H-M   'P 1'
#
loop_
_entity.id
_entity.type
_entity.pdbx_description
1 polymer ?
#
loop_
_entity_poly.entity_id
_entity_poly.type
_entity_poly.pdbx_seq_one_letter_code
_entity_poly.pdbx_strand_id
1 'polypeptide(L)'
;LIIGTHPPMPYKGTLNYFYGNMNEFWRFLDQVYPNSRLYNNNQVKLDDILAWQKQFKISITDMVFQTHVERFSTDEQMGRIDLNDLNPFLENWIKESTIERIYFTSFGGSKSAKNLFKKWLKEKLQIKVKFEGHVNEINIFGRTIELIDLFSPSPTARRSAPRIEEYKKWKLTQPEGKEDYDSFRIDWKKKHLPELN
;
A
#
# COMPACT_ATOMS: atom_id res chain seq x y z
N LEU A 1 -0.31 -0.92 9.63
CA LEU A 1 -1.38 -0.36 8.81
C LEU A 1 -0.94 -0.35 7.35
N ILE A 2 -1.75 -0.90 6.43
CA ILE A 2 -1.54 -0.77 4.99
C ILE A 2 -2.46 0.33 4.45
N ILE A 3 -1.89 1.25 3.67
CA ILE A 3 -2.60 2.39 3.11
C ILE A 3 -2.51 2.35 1.58
N GLY A 4 -3.68 2.29 0.93
CA GLY A 4 -3.86 2.53 -0.50
C GLY A 4 -4.18 3.98 -0.80
N THR A 5 -4.41 4.29 -2.08
CA THR A 5 -4.82 5.63 -2.50
C THR A 5 -6.35 5.76 -2.49
N HIS A 6 -7.00 5.05 -3.40
CA HIS A 6 -8.45 4.94 -3.59
C HIS A 6 -8.73 3.87 -4.65
N PRO A 7 -9.81 3.09 -4.55
CA PRO A 7 -10.17 2.17 -5.61
C PRO A 7 -10.56 2.92 -6.90
N PRO A 8 -10.26 2.37 -8.09
CA PRO A 8 -10.69 2.96 -9.36
C PRO A 8 -12.22 3.13 -9.44
N MET A 9 -12.67 4.19 -10.11
CA MET A 9 -14.10 4.47 -10.29
C MET A 9 -14.51 4.40 -11.78
N PRO A 10 -15.67 3.81 -12.13
CA PRO A 10 -16.54 3.04 -11.24
C PRO A 10 -15.85 1.77 -10.73
N TYR A 11 -16.16 1.39 -9.51
CA TYR A 11 -15.58 0.19 -8.90
C TYR A 11 -15.98 -1.06 -9.70
N LYS A 12 -14.98 -1.87 -10.08
CA LYS A 12 -15.17 -3.06 -10.92
C LYS A 12 -14.84 -4.38 -10.21
N GLY A 13 -14.45 -4.32 -8.94
CA GLY A 13 -14.14 -5.49 -8.15
C GLY A 13 -15.38 -6.27 -7.75
N THR A 14 -15.22 -7.54 -7.41
CA THR A 14 -16.30 -8.40 -6.88
C THR A 14 -16.52 -8.19 -5.39
N LEU A 15 -15.52 -7.67 -4.68
CA LEU A 15 -15.62 -7.27 -3.28
C LEU A 15 -15.70 -5.75 -3.19
N ASN A 16 -16.72 -5.24 -2.51
CA ASN A 16 -16.78 -3.82 -2.15
C ASN A 16 -15.83 -3.54 -0.96
N TYR A 17 -14.55 -3.85 -1.15
CA TYR A 17 -13.48 -3.75 -0.17
C TYR A 17 -12.16 -3.43 -0.85
N PHE A 18 -11.16 -3.05 -0.06
CA PHE A 18 -9.81 -2.70 -0.47
C PHE A 18 -9.25 -3.64 -1.55
N TYR A 19 -8.90 -3.09 -2.67
CA TYR A 19 -8.39 -3.80 -3.86
C TYR A 19 -9.30 -4.89 -4.45
N GLY A 20 -10.44 -5.25 -3.96
CA GLY A 20 -11.33 -6.26 -4.55
C GLY A 20 -10.58 -7.38 -5.31
N ASN A 21 -11.07 -7.76 -6.51
CA ASN A 21 -10.40 -8.72 -7.37
C ASN A 21 -9.66 -8.08 -8.56
N MET A 22 -9.55 -6.76 -8.60
CA MET A 22 -9.13 -6.03 -9.81
C MET A 22 -7.64 -5.87 -9.97
N ASN A 23 -6.85 -6.24 -8.97
CA ASN A 23 -5.39 -6.14 -9.02
C ASN A 23 -4.69 -7.34 -8.39
N GLU A 24 -3.37 -7.37 -8.55
CA GLU A 24 -2.52 -8.47 -8.07
C GLU A 24 -2.17 -8.38 -6.57
N PHE A 25 -2.75 -7.43 -5.82
CA PHE A 25 -2.37 -7.21 -4.42
C PHE A 25 -2.56 -8.46 -3.55
N TRP A 26 -3.76 -9.05 -3.61
CA TRP A 26 -4.08 -10.25 -2.84
C TRP A 26 -3.29 -11.47 -3.32
N ARG A 27 -3.07 -11.60 -4.64
CA ARG A 27 -2.23 -12.66 -5.21
C ARG A 27 -0.79 -12.58 -4.72
N PHE A 28 -0.22 -11.38 -4.59
CA PHE A 28 1.11 -11.22 -4.01
C PHE A 28 1.13 -11.51 -2.53
N LEU A 29 0.12 -11.07 -1.77
CA LEU A 29 0.04 -11.39 -0.36
C LEU A 29 -0.11 -12.88 -0.09
N ASP A 30 -0.87 -13.59 -0.92
CA ASP A 30 -1.00 -15.06 -0.83
C ASP A 30 0.35 -15.76 -1.04
N GLN A 31 1.22 -15.25 -1.91
CA GLN A 31 2.58 -15.77 -2.07
C GLN A 31 3.53 -15.42 -0.90
N VAL A 32 3.26 -14.34 -0.19
CA VAL A 32 3.97 -13.99 1.05
C VAL A 32 3.47 -14.85 2.21
N TYR A 33 2.18 -15.15 2.25
CA TYR A 33 1.47 -15.89 3.29
C TYR A 33 0.73 -17.12 2.72
N PRO A 34 1.45 -18.15 2.24
CA PRO A 34 0.85 -19.24 1.45
C PRO A 34 -0.23 -20.05 2.19
N ASN A 35 -0.23 -20.00 3.53
CA ASN A 35 -1.23 -20.69 4.35
C ASN A 35 -2.49 -19.86 4.61
N SER A 36 -2.54 -18.60 4.18
CA SER A 36 -3.64 -17.68 4.46
C SER A 36 -4.83 -17.81 3.49
N ARG A 37 -4.62 -18.47 2.34
CA ARG A 37 -5.63 -18.66 1.29
C ARG A 37 -6.27 -17.36 0.79
N LEU A 38 -5.52 -16.26 0.81
CA LEU A 38 -6.02 -14.92 0.42
C LEU A 38 -6.45 -14.85 -1.04
N TYR A 39 -5.88 -15.69 -1.90
CA TYR A 39 -6.18 -15.72 -3.32
C TYR A 39 -6.30 -17.16 -3.80
N ASN A 40 -7.53 -17.68 -3.87
CA ASN A 40 -7.79 -19.06 -4.26
C ASN A 40 -8.71 -19.10 -5.50
N ASN A 41 -8.34 -19.90 -6.52
CA ASN A 41 -9.11 -20.06 -7.77
C ASN A 41 -9.48 -18.71 -8.42
N ASN A 42 -8.54 -17.76 -8.46
CA ASN A 42 -8.74 -16.41 -8.98
C ASN A 42 -9.82 -15.60 -8.24
N GLN A 43 -10.12 -15.96 -7.00
CA GLN A 43 -11.09 -15.28 -6.16
C GLN A 43 -10.49 -14.86 -4.83
N VAL A 44 -11.00 -13.76 -4.32
CA VAL A 44 -10.71 -13.24 -2.98
C VAL A 44 -12.01 -13.27 -2.19
N LYS A 45 -11.97 -13.75 -0.95
CA LYS A 45 -13.11 -13.76 -0.05
C LYS A 45 -12.88 -12.81 1.11
N LEU A 46 -13.91 -12.07 1.47
CA LEU A 46 -13.82 -11.10 2.57
C LEU A 46 -13.46 -11.77 3.89
N ASP A 47 -14.05 -12.92 4.19
CA ASP A 47 -13.78 -13.65 5.44
C ASP A 47 -12.31 -14.08 5.55
N ASP A 48 -11.70 -14.53 4.45
CA ASP A 48 -10.27 -14.91 4.42
C ASP A 48 -9.39 -13.67 4.67
N ILE A 49 -9.75 -12.51 4.08
CA ILE A 49 -9.06 -11.24 4.32
C ILE A 49 -9.16 -10.84 5.80
N LEU A 50 -10.36 -10.86 6.38
CA LEU A 50 -10.58 -10.47 7.76
C LEU A 50 -9.86 -11.41 8.75
N ALA A 51 -9.86 -12.72 8.46
CA ALA A 51 -9.11 -13.71 9.24
C ALA A 51 -7.59 -13.41 9.19
N TRP A 52 -7.05 -13.15 8.00
CA TRP A 52 -5.64 -12.78 7.81
C TRP A 52 -5.30 -11.47 8.53
N GLN A 53 -6.13 -10.43 8.40
CA GLN A 53 -5.93 -9.16 9.10
C GLN A 53 -5.85 -9.34 10.63
N LYS A 54 -6.76 -10.17 11.18
CA LYS A 54 -6.77 -10.49 12.61
C LYS A 54 -5.52 -11.26 13.03
N GLN A 55 -5.14 -12.27 12.25
CA GLN A 55 -3.99 -13.13 12.52
C GLN A 55 -2.68 -12.35 12.56
N PHE A 56 -2.46 -11.48 11.57
CA PHE A 56 -1.22 -10.69 11.44
C PHE A 56 -1.29 -9.30 12.08
N LYS A 57 -2.41 -8.96 12.74
CA LYS A 57 -2.67 -7.64 13.34
C LYS A 57 -2.47 -6.50 12.33
N ILE A 58 -2.92 -6.71 11.10
CA ILE A 58 -2.82 -5.74 10.01
C ILE A 58 -4.17 -5.08 9.77
N SER A 59 -4.20 -3.76 9.79
CA SER A 59 -5.34 -2.96 9.33
C SER A 59 -5.08 -2.44 7.93
N ILE A 60 -6.14 -2.24 7.15
CA ILE A 60 -6.06 -1.74 5.77
C ILE A 60 -7.03 -0.58 5.57
N THR A 61 -6.59 0.45 4.86
CA THR A 61 -7.41 1.60 4.50
C THR A 61 -6.91 2.30 3.24
N ASP A 62 -7.66 3.27 2.75
CA ASP A 62 -7.23 4.19 1.70
C ASP A 62 -7.01 5.61 2.25
N MET A 63 -6.13 6.38 1.59
CA MET A 63 -5.86 7.78 1.92
C MET A 63 -7.02 8.70 1.56
N VAL A 64 -7.66 8.45 0.42
CA VAL A 64 -8.76 9.27 -0.09
C VAL A 64 -10.08 8.64 0.33
N PHE A 65 -10.91 9.43 0.99
CA PHE A 65 -12.24 9.03 1.45
C PHE A 65 -13.31 9.36 0.40
N GLN A 66 -13.16 10.49 -0.29
CA GLN A 66 -14.08 10.93 -1.34
C GLN A 66 -13.33 11.56 -2.51
N THR A 67 -13.91 11.50 -3.71
CA THR A 67 -13.39 12.14 -4.91
C THR A 67 -14.47 12.97 -5.57
N HIS A 68 -14.06 14.03 -6.31
CA HIS A 68 -14.95 14.87 -7.10
C HIS A 68 -15.05 14.41 -8.57
N VAL A 69 -14.42 13.28 -8.90
CA VAL A 69 -14.39 12.70 -10.24
C VAL A 69 -15.09 11.36 -10.22
N GLU A 70 -16.10 11.19 -11.06
CA GLU A 70 -16.92 9.98 -11.12
C GLU A 70 -16.20 8.80 -11.80
N ARG A 71 -15.20 9.07 -12.64
CA ARG A 71 -14.51 8.04 -13.42
C ARG A 71 -13.01 8.29 -13.44
N PHE A 72 -12.25 7.32 -12.96
CA PHE A 72 -10.80 7.28 -13.05
C PHE A 72 -10.28 5.84 -12.93
N SER A 73 -9.10 5.58 -13.47
CA SER A 73 -8.43 4.28 -13.41
C SER A 73 -7.03 4.36 -12.81
N THR A 74 -6.51 5.56 -12.62
CA THR A 74 -5.20 5.81 -12.03
C THR A 74 -5.29 6.96 -11.02
N ASP A 75 -4.37 6.96 -10.05
CA ASP A 75 -4.32 7.98 -9.00
C ASP A 75 -4.28 9.41 -9.58
N GLU A 76 -3.56 9.63 -10.66
CA GLU A 76 -3.43 10.96 -11.30
C GLU A 76 -4.75 11.50 -11.88
N GLN A 77 -5.67 10.60 -12.26
CA GLN A 77 -6.96 10.96 -12.83
C GLN A 77 -8.02 11.34 -11.79
N MET A 78 -7.77 11.17 -10.50
CA MET A 78 -8.73 11.50 -9.43
C MET A 78 -9.10 12.99 -9.32
N GLY A 79 -8.54 13.86 -10.16
CA GLY A 79 -8.75 15.29 -10.05
C GLY A 79 -7.98 15.91 -8.87
N ARG A 80 -8.41 17.08 -8.41
CA ARG A 80 -7.83 17.72 -7.23
C ARG A 80 -8.28 16.96 -5.97
N ILE A 81 -7.37 16.72 -5.06
CA ILE A 81 -7.62 16.14 -3.74
C ILE A 81 -7.25 17.18 -2.68
N ASP A 82 -8.23 17.63 -1.94
CA ASP A 82 -8.05 18.56 -0.83
C ASP A 82 -7.94 17.81 0.51
N LEU A 83 -7.64 18.53 1.58
CA LEU A 83 -7.47 17.91 2.90
C LEU A 83 -8.76 17.23 3.40
N ASN A 84 -9.92 17.82 3.09
CA ASN A 84 -11.23 17.29 3.47
C ASN A 84 -11.63 16.02 2.69
N ASP A 85 -10.96 15.74 1.58
CA ASP A 85 -11.18 14.52 0.79
C ASP A 85 -10.40 13.33 1.35
N LEU A 86 -9.43 13.61 2.23
CA LEU A 86 -8.62 12.56 2.85
C LEU A 86 -9.41 11.86 3.96
N ASN A 87 -8.96 10.66 4.29
CA ASN A 87 -9.60 9.81 5.29
C ASN A 87 -9.69 10.51 6.66
N PRO A 88 -10.91 10.87 7.11
CA PRO A 88 -11.09 11.64 8.33
C PRO A 88 -10.75 10.85 9.60
N PHE A 89 -10.72 9.51 9.52
CA PHE A 89 -10.47 8.63 10.67
C PHE A 89 -9.00 8.35 10.89
N LEU A 90 -8.13 8.68 9.93
CA LEU A 90 -6.71 8.32 9.95
C LEU A 90 -5.98 8.84 11.20
N GLU A 91 -6.28 10.07 11.62
CA GLU A 91 -5.69 10.68 12.82
C GLU A 91 -5.99 9.87 14.07
N ASN A 92 -7.28 9.57 14.30
CA ASN A 92 -7.72 8.81 15.47
C ASN A 92 -7.15 7.40 15.46
N TRP A 93 -7.15 6.73 14.30
CA TRP A 93 -6.57 5.38 14.19
C TRP A 93 -5.09 5.36 14.53
N ILE A 94 -4.31 6.32 14.00
CA ILE A 94 -2.88 6.36 14.32
C ILE A 94 -2.68 6.75 15.79
N LYS A 95 -3.44 7.70 16.34
CA LYS A 95 -3.28 8.19 17.70
C LYS A 95 -3.68 7.16 18.76
N GLU A 96 -4.79 6.45 18.55
CA GLU A 96 -5.41 5.57 19.54
C GLU A 96 -4.98 4.11 19.43
N SER A 97 -4.25 3.73 18.37
CA SER A 97 -3.80 2.36 18.15
C SER A 97 -2.34 2.15 18.52
N THR A 98 -1.92 0.88 18.44
CA THR A 98 -0.52 0.45 18.58
C THR A 98 0.20 0.31 17.23
N ILE A 99 -0.16 1.13 16.23
CA ILE A 99 0.48 1.09 14.91
C ILE A 99 1.95 1.48 15.04
N GLU A 100 2.85 0.56 14.69
CA GLU A 100 4.29 0.75 14.64
C GLU A 100 4.79 0.94 13.21
N ARG A 101 4.04 0.42 12.21
CA ARG A 101 4.41 0.46 10.80
C ARG A 101 3.26 0.87 9.92
N ILE A 102 3.55 1.75 8.95
CA ILE A 102 2.61 2.14 7.89
C ILE A 102 3.22 1.75 6.55
N TYR A 103 2.46 1.00 5.78
CA TYR A 103 2.85 0.49 4.48
C TYR A 103 2.07 1.21 3.38
N PHE A 104 2.77 1.76 2.38
CA PHE A 104 2.13 2.41 1.25
C PHE A 104 2.14 1.51 0.02
N THR A 105 0.98 1.31 -0.59
CA THR A 105 0.87 0.53 -1.82
C THR A 105 1.14 1.35 -3.08
N SER A 106 1.26 2.69 -2.95
CA SER A 106 1.68 3.62 -4.01
C SER A 106 2.49 4.77 -3.44
N PHE A 107 3.55 5.21 -4.16
CA PHE A 107 4.48 6.24 -3.69
C PHE A 107 5.05 7.16 -4.79
N GLY A 108 4.81 6.86 -6.07
CA GLY A 108 5.47 7.55 -7.18
C GLY A 108 4.82 8.87 -7.60
N GLY A 109 3.53 8.91 -7.85
CA GLY A 109 2.82 10.08 -8.35
C GLY A 109 2.43 11.08 -7.26
N SER A 110 2.08 12.31 -7.64
CA SER A 110 1.69 13.38 -6.71
C SER A 110 0.48 13.01 -5.84
N LYS A 111 -0.40 12.16 -6.34
CA LYS A 111 -1.61 11.64 -5.67
C LYS A 111 -1.45 10.21 -5.17
N SER A 112 -0.23 9.70 -5.06
CA SER A 112 0.03 8.40 -4.44
C SER A 112 -0.28 8.43 -2.94
N ALA A 113 -0.58 7.26 -2.36
CA ALA A 113 -0.86 7.13 -0.94
C ALA A 113 0.22 7.78 -0.07
N LYS A 114 1.51 7.56 -0.36
CA LYS A 114 2.64 8.16 0.37
C LYS A 114 2.66 9.68 0.29
N ASN A 115 2.44 10.26 -0.91
CA ASN A 115 2.48 11.71 -1.09
C ASN A 115 1.23 12.40 -0.51
N LEU A 116 0.08 11.76 -0.55
CA LEU A 116 -1.11 12.24 0.15
C LEU A 116 -0.95 12.16 1.67
N PHE A 117 -0.31 11.10 2.19
CA PHE A 117 0.05 11.02 3.61
C PHE A 117 1.02 12.13 4.03
N LYS A 118 2.03 12.42 3.20
CA LYS A 118 2.94 13.57 3.41
C LYS A 118 2.19 14.90 3.43
N LYS A 119 1.23 15.09 2.51
CA LYS A 119 0.35 16.26 2.48
C LYS A 119 -0.46 16.36 3.77
N TRP A 120 -1.08 15.25 4.20
CA TRP A 120 -1.84 15.16 5.44
C TRP A 120 -1.00 15.50 6.67
N LEU A 121 0.22 14.95 6.80
CA LEU A 121 1.15 15.28 7.89
C LEU A 121 1.44 16.78 7.93
N LYS A 122 1.72 17.37 6.77
CA LYS A 122 2.06 18.80 6.65
C LYS A 122 0.88 19.70 6.96
N GLU A 123 -0.29 19.44 6.38
CA GLU A 123 -1.44 20.35 6.42
C GLU A 123 -2.31 20.13 7.66
N LYS A 124 -2.46 18.89 8.13
CA LYS A 124 -3.30 18.56 9.30
C LYS A 124 -2.51 18.61 10.60
N LEU A 125 -1.31 18.05 10.63
CA LEU A 125 -0.52 17.89 11.85
C LEU A 125 0.66 18.88 11.96
N GLN A 126 0.88 19.71 10.92
CA GLN A 126 2.00 20.67 10.83
C GLN A 126 3.39 20.00 10.89
N ILE A 127 3.46 18.71 10.54
CA ILE A 127 4.69 17.93 10.51
C ILE A 127 5.28 17.96 9.10
N LYS A 128 6.48 18.54 8.96
CA LYS A 128 7.24 18.54 7.70
C LYS A 128 8.19 17.35 7.69
N VAL A 129 8.06 16.48 6.67
CA VAL A 129 8.92 15.32 6.49
C VAL A 129 9.61 15.34 5.14
N LYS A 130 10.84 14.84 5.12
CA LYS A 130 11.57 14.48 3.91
C LYS A 130 11.72 12.97 3.91
N PHE A 131 11.14 12.32 2.93
CA PHE A 131 11.28 10.88 2.76
C PHE A 131 12.48 10.58 1.88
N GLU A 132 13.36 9.70 2.34
CA GLU A 132 14.54 9.25 1.62
C GLU A 132 14.45 7.74 1.40
N GLY A 133 14.39 7.34 0.12
CA GLY A 133 14.20 5.93 -0.24
C GLY A 133 12.81 5.37 0.13
N HIS A 134 12.76 4.07 0.36
CA HIS A 134 11.51 3.29 0.51
C HIS A 134 11.21 2.88 1.95
N VAL A 135 12.14 3.10 2.88
CA VAL A 135 11.95 2.88 4.32
C VAL A 135 12.34 4.16 5.04
N ASN A 136 11.47 4.69 5.88
CA ASN A 136 11.65 5.93 6.62
C ASN A 136 11.06 5.78 8.02
N GLU A 137 11.40 6.69 8.91
CA GLU A 137 10.80 6.79 10.23
C GLU A 137 10.26 8.20 10.47
N ILE A 138 9.16 8.29 11.20
CA ILE A 138 8.61 9.56 11.66
C ILE A 138 8.23 9.50 13.14
N ASN A 139 8.36 10.63 13.82
CA ASN A 139 7.76 10.82 15.14
C ASN A 139 6.38 11.47 15.00
N ILE A 140 5.34 10.78 15.44
CA ILE A 140 3.97 11.25 15.41
C ILE A 140 3.23 10.79 16.69
N PHE A 141 2.52 11.70 17.34
CA PHE A 141 1.82 11.46 18.61
C PHE A 141 2.71 10.84 19.71
N GLY A 142 4.00 11.28 19.77
CA GLY A 142 4.96 10.80 20.75
C GLY A 142 5.52 9.39 20.49
N ARG A 143 5.30 8.82 19.30
CA ARG A 143 5.78 7.49 18.90
C ARG A 143 6.57 7.55 17.60
N THR A 144 7.57 6.69 17.48
CA THR A 144 8.26 6.43 16.21
C THR A 144 7.44 5.41 15.41
N ILE A 145 7.12 5.78 14.18
CA ILE A 145 6.41 4.90 13.23
C ILE A 145 7.29 4.72 11.99
N GLU A 146 7.50 3.48 11.60
CA GLU A 146 8.20 3.12 10.38
C GLU A 146 7.27 3.23 9.17
N LEU A 147 7.71 3.87 8.10
CA LEU A 147 6.99 4.09 6.85
C LEU A 147 7.66 3.29 5.73
N ILE A 148 6.94 2.39 5.10
CA ILE A 148 7.49 1.43 4.14
C ILE A 148 6.69 1.44 2.84
N ASP A 149 7.38 1.56 1.71
CA ASP A 149 6.78 1.42 0.38
C ASP A 149 6.69 -0.06 -0.01
N LEU A 150 5.51 -0.57 -0.33
CA LEU A 150 5.30 -1.98 -0.70
C LEU A 150 5.40 -2.25 -2.21
N PHE A 151 5.88 -1.33 -3.00
CA PHE A 151 5.86 -1.41 -4.46
C PHE A 151 4.49 -1.83 -5.02
N SER A 152 3.93 -0.96 -5.85
CA SER A 152 2.55 -1.07 -6.33
C SER A 152 2.22 -2.46 -6.88
N PRO A 153 1.08 -3.05 -6.52
CA PRO A 153 0.61 -4.31 -7.09
C PRO A 153 0.14 -4.18 -8.54
N SER A 154 -0.05 -2.95 -9.03
CA SER A 154 -0.53 -2.71 -10.39
C SER A 154 0.40 -3.31 -11.45
N PRO A 155 -0.15 -3.98 -12.49
CA PRO A 155 0.64 -4.46 -13.62
C PRO A 155 1.41 -3.34 -14.33
N THR A 156 0.85 -2.11 -14.36
CA THR A 156 1.50 -0.94 -14.99
C THR A 156 2.76 -0.50 -14.27
N ALA A 157 2.91 -0.84 -12.98
CA ALA A 157 4.10 -0.53 -12.19
C ALA A 157 5.37 -1.23 -12.73
N ARG A 158 5.24 -2.31 -13.48
CA ARG A 158 6.38 -2.99 -14.16
C ARG A 158 7.15 -2.03 -15.08
N ARG A 159 6.49 -1.03 -15.66
CA ARG A 159 7.14 -0.03 -16.52
C ARG A 159 8.16 0.85 -15.79
N SER A 160 8.00 1.04 -14.48
CA SER A 160 8.93 1.81 -13.66
C SER A 160 10.08 0.98 -13.07
N ALA A 161 9.98 -0.35 -13.13
CA ALA A 161 10.96 -1.28 -12.55
C ALA A 161 12.43 -0.95 -12.90
N PRO A 162 12.80 -0.66 -14.16
CA PRO A 162 14.19 -0.34 -14.51
C PRO A 162 14.75 0.92 -13.83
N ARG A 163 13.90 1.75 -13.23
CA ARG A 163 14.30 2.99 -12.53
C ARG A 163 14.41 2.82 -11.02
N ILE A 164 14.06 1.65 -10.48
CA ILE A 164 14.05 1.37 -9.05
C ILE A 164 15.41 0.80 -8.65
N GLU A 165 16.15 1.53 -7.82
CA GLU A 165 17.50 1.14 -7.41
C GLU A 165 17.51 -0.16 -6.59
N GLU A 166 16.52 -0.36 -5.72
CA GLU A 166 16.36 -1.59 -4.94
C GLU A 166 16.15 -2.80 -5.83
N TYR A 167 15.36 -2.66 -6.91
CA TYR A 167 15.17 -3.73 -7.89
C TYR A 167 16.47 -4.03 -8.65
N LYS A 168 17.22 -3.01 -9.07
CA LYS A 168 18.52 -3.19 -9.73
C LYS A 168 19.49 -3.97 -8.84
N LYS A 169 19.60 -3.57 -7.58
CA LYS A 169 20.47 -4.25 -6.60
C LYS A 169 20.01 -5.70 -6.36
N TRP A 170 18.72 -5.91 -6.15
CA TRP A 170 18.15 -7.24 -5.96
C TRP A 170 18.42 -8.14 -7.16
N LYS A 171 18.22 -7.64 -8.37
CA LYS A 171 18.44 -8.37 -9.63
C LYS A 171 19.87 -8.95 -9.72
N LEU A 172 20.89 -8.22 -9.26
CA LEU A 172 22.28 -8.69 -9.27
C LEU A 172 22.54 -9.90 -8.36
N THR A 173 21.65 -10.17 -7.43
CA THR A 173 21.75 -11.29 -6.48
C THR A 173 20.97 -12.52 -6.93
N GLN A 174 20.19 -12.42 -8.02
CA GLN A 174 19.34 -13.52 -8.49
C GLN A 174 20.06 -14.42 -9.48
N PRO A 175 19.71 -15.72 -9.53
CA PRO A 175 20.12 -16.60 -10.62
C PRO A 175 19.58 -16.09 -11.96
N GLU A 176 20.34 -16.36 -13.02
CA GLU A 176 19.92 -16.03 -14.39
C GLU A 176 18.51 -16.56 -14.69
N GLY A 177 17.66 -15.71 -15.29
CA GLY A 177 16.28 -16.03 -15.64
C GLY A 177 15.27 -15.93 -14.49
N LYS A 178 15.69 -15.55 -13.25
CA LYS A 178 14.80 -15.35 -12.10
C LYS A 178 14.70 -13.90 -11.64
N GLU A 179 15.19 -12.96 -12.44
CA GLU A 179 15.28 -11.53 -12.08
C GLU A 179 14.02 -10.72 -12.44
N ASP A 180 12.85 -11.36 -12.45
CA ASP A 180 11.61 -10.64 -12.78
C ASP A 180 11.11 -9.71 -11.65
N TYR A 181 10.39 -8.65 -12.05
CA TYR A 181 9.95 -7.61 -11.12
C TYR A 181 8.88 -8.10 -10.14
N ASP A 182 8.11 -9.13 -10.48
CA ASP A 182 7.08 -9.66 -9.58
C ASP A 182 7.72 -10.44 -8.44
N SER A 183 8.75 -11.24 -8.74
CA SER A 183 9.56 -11.92 -7.74
C SER A 183 10.22 -10.93 -6.77
N PHE A 184 10.79 -9.83 -7.29
CA PHE A 184 11.30 -8.75 -6.45
C PHE A 184 10.22 -8.18 -5.52
N ARG A 185 9.02 -7.87 -6.03
CA ARG A 185 7.93 -7.33 -5.21
C ARG A 185 7.48 -8.29 -4.11
N ILE A 186 7.53 -9.59 -4.37
CA ILE A 186 7.21 -10.62 -3.38
C ILE A 186 8.28 -10.67 -2.30
N ASP A 187 9.55 -10.73 -2.70
CA ASP A 187 10.69 -10.79 -1.76
C ASP A 187 10.76 -9.53 -0.89
N TRP A 188 10.51 -8.35 -1.50
CA TRP A 188 10.42 -7.10 -0.75
C TRP A 188 9.32 -7.14 0.30
N LYS A 189 8.14 -7.66 -0.06
CA LYS A 189 7.03 -7.81 0.89
C LYS A 189 7.34 -8.82 1.99
N LYS A 190 7.95 -9.96 1.66
CA LYS A 190 8.40 -10.95 2.67
C LYS A 190 9.35 -10.34 3.69
N LYS A 191 10.28 -9.50 3.22
CA LYS A 191 11.26 -8.84 4.08
C LYS A 191 10.64 -7.84 5.07
N HIS A 192 9.57 -7.15 4.67
CA HIS A 192 9.07 -5.98 5.40
C HIS A 192 7.72 -6.20 6.09
N LEU A 193 6.89 -7.10 5.60
CA LEU A 193 5.61 -7.42 6.24
C LEU A 193 5.82 -8.31 7.48
N PRO A 194 4.90 -8.29 8.45
CA PRO A 194 5.01 -9.13 9.65
C PRO A 194 5.09 -10.62 9.31
N GLU A 195 5.99 -11.33 9.99
CA GLU A 195 6.06 -12.80 9.93
C GLU A 195 5.07 -13.43 10.91
N LEU A 196 4.72 -14.70 10.69
CA LEU A 196 4.07 -15.54 11.70
C LEU A 196 5.10 -15.83 12.81
N ASN A 197 4.86 -15.33 14.00
CA ASN A 197 5.55 -15.79 15.22
C ASN A 197 4.98 -17.13 15.66
#